data_26ee9fe73ba799d1b3105df725fded8e
#
_entry.id   26ee9fe73ba799d1b3105df725fded8e
#
_cell.length_a   1.000
_cell.length_b   1.000
_cell.length_c   1.000
_cell.angle_alpha   90.00
_cell.angle_beta   90.00
_cell.angle_gamma   90.00
#
_symmetry.space_group_name_H-M   'P 1'
#
loop_
_entity.id
_entity.type
_entity.pdbx_description
1 polymer ?
#
loop_
_entity_poly.entity_id
_entity_poly.type
_entity_poly.pdbx_seq_one_letter_code
_entity_poly.pdbx_strand_id
1 'polypeptide(L)'
;MLRKLIAALLLIFMLIPAVSCAPVTPQQSTGTDTPPTEEITQDSAPETQETAKPENKNDAITLYKDGKWQYRIVTRTVRSSDEVDFSFALTKVMSELTGSAPHSANDTAQKDESVCEIIIGSTKHPAMQALYSSLGYGNACIKIEGNKIYIAAYSQKGWEELQKFITKQLKAFCKNGEITLKASDLEKIITVNDTLNLIPVANSGSFSSLNDCGNGQTLIIVENSGKNGFESYLSLLKDHTCVSSTSEAGNEFATFDFGDHLLNVGYSKHDSGLRIILNKNTEPTELFSKPESVKKVCEPMLIMHGLAWKQAGYTYYTYGMCYLIRLSDGRFIIIDGGFNRKKDADDLYALLKKYTVSGTPTIAMWIITHAHIDHHGTFAMQFLSNYRNSVTVENVIFNPPGGDILTDPENESVSGLLNGQIVVANATKAYKAELIRPHVGDRYYVGDAVIDIVYTVDYQYPKTFNYYNTCSMMLSITIAGQRIMITGDASNEAFGKAVAMFGSALKSDIVQVAHHGGTSGVSATTAQNMSEGYTLMSPSIVLWPAADEGYESSSKSAFNKVLLALPTIKEVVVAHDRDFAVTLPYKK
;
A
#
# COMPACT_ATOMS: atom_id res chain seq x y z
N MET A 1 -2.59 35.56 -29.86
CA MET A 1 -2.79 36.57 -28.78
C MET A 1 -2.90 35.96 -27.38
N LEU A 2 -3.22 34.69 -27.20
CA LEU A 2 -3.40 34.04 -25.88
C LEU A 2 -2.08 33.64 -25.18
N ARG A 3 -0.95 33.54 -25.89
CA ARG A 3 0.37 33.20 -25.31
C ARG A 3 1.14 34.37 -24.70
N LYS A 4 0.70 35.60 -24.84
CA LYS A 4 1.32 36.81 -24.25
C LYS A 4 0.67 37.29 -22.95
N LEU A 5 -0.47 36.69 -22.54
CA LEU A 5 -1.15 37.05 -21.30
C LEU A 5 -0.73 36.20 -20.09
N ILE A 6 -0.07 35.05 -20.30
CA ILE A 6 0.37 34.17 -19.22
C ILE A 6 1.74 34.57 -18.67
N ALA A 7 2.53 35.31 -19.43
CA ALA A 7 3.86 35.78 -18.99
C ALA A 7 3.83 37.02 -18.07
N ALA A 8 2.70 37.69 -17.93
CA ALA A 8 2.55 38.93 -17.12
C ALA A 8 2.02 38.68 -15.70
N LEU A 9 1.57 37.45 -15.37
CA LEU A 9 1.03 37.11 -14.02
C LEU A 9 2.04 36.40 -13.10
N LEU A 10 3.26 36.13 -13.56
CA LEU A 10 4.30 35.40 -12.80
C LEU A 10 5.39 36.31 -12.21
N LEU A 11 5.24 37.62 -12.27
CA LEU A 11 6.27 38.58 -11.81
C LEU A 11 5.87 39.45 -10.61
N ILE A 12 4.79 39.15 -9.87
CA ILE A 12 4.32 39.97 -8.74
C ILE A 12 4.43 39.29 -7.37
N PHE A 13 5.07 38.11 -7.25
CA PHE A 13 5.27 37.46 -5.94
C PHE A 13 6.73 37.25 -5.59
N MET A 14 7.52 38.32 -5.60
CA MET A 14 8.82 38.32 -4.92
C MET A 14 9.09 39.70 -4.35
N LEU A 15 8.61 39.98 -3.12
CA LEU A 15 9.16 41.00 -2.21
C LEU A 15 8.35 40.95 -0.89
N ILE A 16 8.76 40.10 0.04
CA ILE A 16 8.45 40.23 1.47
C ILE A 16 9.75 40.05 2.23
N PRO A 17 10.19 41.00 3.07
CA PRO A 17 11.46 40.89 3.79
C PRO A 17 11.35 39.94 4.99
N ALA A 18 12.43 39.17 5.21
CA ALA A 18 12.61 38.31 6.35
C ALA A 18 12.73 39.14 7.64
N VAL A 19 11.88 38.86 8.62
CA VAL A 19 12.06 39.31 10.00
C VAL A 19 12.78 38.24 10.79
N SER A 20 13.98 38.56 11.25
CA SER A 20 14.82 37.76 12.15
C SER A 20 14.26 37.83 13.57
N CYS A 21 13.98 36.70 14.20
CA CYS A 21 13.80 36.59 15.65
C CYS A 21 14.94 35.76 16.25
N ALA A 22 15.63 36.36 17.19
CA ALA A 22 16.72 35.78 17.99
C ALA A 22 16.18 34.81 19.05
N PRO A 23 16.98 33.82 19.51
CA PRO A 23 16.54 32.83 20.48
C PRO A 23 16.54 33.33 21.92
N VAL A 24 15.48 32.99 22.64
CA VAL A 24 15.36 33.22 24.09
C VAL A 24 15.82 31.97 24.85
N THR A 25 16.80 32.14 25.72
CA THR A 25 17.32 31.13 26.65
C THR A 25 16.36 30.92 27.82
N PRO A 26 16.13 29.69 28.35
CA PRO A 26 15.35 29.50 29.56
C PRO A 26 16.23 29.63 30.78
N GLN A 27 15.75 30.42 31.78
CA GLN A 27 16.28 30.49 33.13
C GLN A 27 15.85 29.27 33.96
N GLN A 28 16.83 28.67 34.63
CA GLN A 28 16.64 27.71 35.71
C GLN A 28 16.07 28.40 36.96
N SER A 29 15.04 27.83 37.59
CA SER A 29 14.71 28.10 38.97
C SER A 29 14.68 26.81 39.78
N THR A 30 15.58 26.73 40.72
CA THR A 30 15.64 25.74 41.81
C THR A 30 14.61 26.11 42.88
N GLY A 31 13.85 25.15 43.36
CA GLY A 31 12.96 25.32 44.49
C GLY A 31 12.45 23.96 44.99
N THR A 32 13.08 23.44 45.99
CA THR A 32 12.63 22.32 46.84
C THR A 32 11.52 22.78 47.74
N ASP A 33 10.38 22.06 47.79
CA ASP A 33 9.57 21.94 48.99
C ASP A 33 8.59 20.77 48.86
N THR A 34 8.66 19.88 49.85
CA THR A 34 7.78 18.73 50.09
C THR A 34 6.61 19.18 50.96
N PRO A 35 5.36 18.86 50.67
CA PRO A 35 4.25 18.96 51.62
C PRO A 35 3.84 17.58 52.17
N PRO A 36 3.16 17.56 53.32
CA PRO A 36 3.00 16.37 54.16
C PRO A 36 1.81 15.49 53.76
N THR A 37 1.95 14.24 54.16
CA THR A 37 0.96 13.16 54.08
C THR A 37 -0.29 13.48 54.90
N GLU A 38 -1.47 13.52 54.31
CA GLU A 38 -2.75 13.41 55.01
C GLU A 38 -3.45 12.11 54.62
N GLU A 39 -3.82 11.34 55.63
CA GLU A 39 -4.69 10.17 55.57
C GLU A 39 -6.08 10.58 55.09
N ILE A 40 -6.60 9.94 54.03
CA ILE A 40 -8.00 10.05 53.65
C ILE A 40 -8.71 8.74 53.92
N THR A 41 -9.62 8.82 54.88
CA THR A 41 -10.61 7.84 55.26
C THR A 41 -11.50 7.46 54.07
N GLN A 42 -11.76 6.14 53.94
CA GLN A 42 -12.78 5.58 53.05
C GLN A 42 -14.15 6.20 53.33
N ASP A 43 -14.76 6.78 52.32
CA ASP A 43 -16.19 7.03 52.34
C ASP A 43 -16.83 6.49 51.04
N SER A 44 -18.02 5.96 51.24
CA SER A 44 -18.84 5.14 50.36
C SER A 44 -19.15 5.81 49.03
N ALA A 45 -19.10 5.00 47.94
CA ALA A 45 -19.52 5.36 46.60
C ALA A 45 -21.02 5.77 46.55
N PRO A 46 -21.38 6.85 45.86
CA PRO A 46 -22.78 7.13 45.55
C PRO A 46 -23.25 6.26 44.37
N GLU A 47 -24.39 5.62 44.57
CA GLU A 47 -25.18 4.98 43.52
C GLU A 47 -25.39 5.93 42.34
N THR A 48 -24.92 5.53 41.17
CA THR A 48 -25.23 6.21 39.90
C THR A 48 -26.71 6.02 39.59
N GLN A 49 -27.52 7.03 39.88
CA GLN A 49 -28.84 7.17 39.31
C GLN A 49 -28.70 7.28 37.78
N GLU A 50 -29.19 6.28 37.09
CA GLU A 50 -29.46 6.30 35.67
C GLU A 50 -30.45 7.44 35.36
N THR A 51 -29.92 8.58 34.90
CA THR A 51 -30.77 9.69 34.45
C THR A 51 -31.52 9.22 33.21
N ALA A 52 -32.80 8.94 33.35
CA ALA A 52 -33.72 8.68 32.28
C ALA A 52 -33.56 9.75 31.18
N LYS A 53 -33.23 9.31 29.97
CA LYS A 53 -33.17 10.12 28.77
C LYS A 53 -34.54 10.80 28.60
N PRO A 54 -34.64 12.12 28.35
CA PRO A 54 -35.94 12.76 28.15
C PRO A 54 -36.62 12.12 26.94
N GLU A 55 -37.76 11.52 27.15
CA GLU A 55 -38.67 11.07 26.07
C GLU A 55 -39.07 12.28 25.23
N ASN A 56 -38.50 12.36 24.04
CA ASN A 56 -38.83 13.41 23.08
C ASN A 56 -40.19 13.05 22.43
N LYS A 57 -41.24 13.74 22.77
CA LYS A 57 -42.62 13.46 22.38
C LYS A 57 -42.97 13.66 20.90
N ASN A 58 -41.98 13.89 20.02
CA ASN A 58 -42.21 14.01 18.59
C ASN A 58 -41.17 13.21 17.80
N ASP A 59 -41.34 11.90 17.78
CA ASP A 59 -40.45 10.93 17.12
C ASP A 59 -40.63 10.87 15.59
N ALA A 60 -41.60 11.65 15.06
CA ALA A 60 -41.94 11.64 13.63
C ALA A 60 -41.09 12.59 12.80
N ILE A 61 -40.40 12.02 11.80
CA ILE A 61 -39.60 12.74 10.81
C ILE A 61 -40.40 12.83 9.52
N THR A 62 -40.75 14.05 9.12
CA THR A 62 -41.40 14.31 7.84
C THR A 62 -40.34 14.74 6.82
N LEU A 63 -40.05 13.87 5.86
CA LEU A 63 -39.06 14.15 4.81
C LEU A 63 -39.67 14.93 3.65
N TYR A 64 -40.92 14.60 3.26
CA TYR A 64 -41.64 15.24 2.15
C TYR A 64 -43.09 15.46 2.50
N LYS A 65 -43.59 16.67 2.32
CA LYS A 65 -44.96 17.08 2.62
C LYS A 65 -45.39 18.30 1.79
N ASP A 66 -46.68 18.37 1.44
CA ASP A 66 -47.26 19.49 0.70
C ASP A 66 -46.49 19.83 -0.59
N GLY A 67 -46.03 18.82 -1.32
CA GLY A 67 -45.23 18.97 -2.56
C GLY A 67 -43.81 19.49 -2.38
N LYS A 68 -43.27 19.47 -1.14
CA LYS A 68 -41.95 20.03 -0.84
C LYS A 68 -41.12 19.07 0.04
N TRP A 69 -39.82 18.97 -0.29
CA TRP A 69 -38.84 18.37 0.60
C TRP A 69 -38.60 19.26 1.81
N GLN A 70 -38.66 18.67 3.00
CA GLN A 70 -38.37 19.33 4.26
C GLN A 70 -36.87 19.29 4.60
N TYR A 71 -36.15 18.35 4.01
CA TYR A 71 -34.71 18.13 4.19
C TYR A 71 -33.95 18.45 2.91
N ARG A 72 -32.79 19.08 3.05
CA ARG A 72 -31.80 19.19 1.97
C ARG A 72 -30.70 18.15 2.16
N ILE A 73 -30.07 17.72 1.05
CA ILE A 73 -28.92 16.81 1.07
C ILE A 73 -27.65 17.66 1.17
N VAL A 74 -26.76 17.34 2.13
CA VAL A 74 -25.46 17.98 2.30
C VAL A 74 -24.36 16.94 2.10
N THR A 75 -23.39 17.26 1.22
CA THR A 75 -22.22 16.41 0.95
C THR A 75 -20.94 17.23 1.06
N ARG A 76 -19.80 16.58 1.23
CA ARG A 76 -18.51 17.29 1.14
C ARG A 76 -18.22 17.76 -0.29
N THR A 77 -17.36 18.77 -0.42
CA THR A 77 -17.00 19.35 -1.72
C THR A 77 -16.23 18.37 -2.60
N VAL A 78 -15.28 17.61 -2.01
CA VAL A 78 -14.53 16.53 -2.68
C VAL A 78 -15.02 15.21 -2.11
N ARG A 79 -15.69 14.41 -2.91
CA ARG A 79 -16.33 13.14 -2.54
C ARG A 79 -15.56 11.97 -3.10
N SER A 80 -15.60 10.82 -2.41
CA SER A 80 -15.23 9.52 -3.01
C SER A 80 -16.26 9.12 -4.09
N SER A 81 -15.88 8.19 -4.98
CA SER A 81 -16.81 7.61 -5.96
C SER A 81 -18.06 7.05 -5.27
N ASP A 82 -17.87 6.30 -4.19
CA ASP A 82 -18.95 5.64 -3.45
C ASP A 82 -19.93 6.65 -2.83
N GLU A 83 -19.43 7.76 -2.27
CA GLU A 83 -20.28 8.85 -1.76
C GLU A 83 -21.06 9.54 -2.89
N VAL A 84 -20.46 9.69 -4.07
CA VAL A 84 -21.14 10.24 -5.26
C VAL A 84 -22.27 9.31 -5.70
N ASP A 85 -21.97 8.01 -5.87
CA ASP A 85 -22.93 7.02 -6.34
C ASP A 85 -24.08 6.86 -5.35
N PHE A 86 -23.80 6.80 -4.05
CA PHE A 86 -24.80 6.75 -3.00
C PHE A 86 -25.71 7.99 -3.02
N SER A 87 -25.14 9.18 -3.04
CA SER A 87 -25.91 10.43 -3.01
C SER A 87 -26.79 10.59 -4.26
N PHE A 88 -26.27 10.17 -5.41
CA PHE A 88 -27.04 10.17 -6.67
C PHE A 88 -28.19 9.16 -6.63
N ALA A 89 -27.92 7.92 -6.20
CA ALA A 89 -28.94 6.87 -6.09
C ALA A 89 -30.03 7.25 -5.08
N LEU A 90 -29.66 7.85 -3.94
CA LEU A 90 -30.63 8.34 -2.95
C LEU A 90 -31.52 9.44 -3.55
N THR A 91 -30.92 10.46 -4.18
CA THR A 91 -31.66 11.55 -4.84
C THR A 91 -32.61 11.04 -5.91
N LYS A 92 -32.17 10.02 -6.70
CA LYS A 92 -33.00 9.39 -7.72
C LYS A 92 -34.23 8.72 -7.12
N VAL A 93 -34.07 7.90 -6.08
CA VAL A 93 -35.18 7.24 -5.38
C VAL A 93 -36.16 8.27 -4.79
N MET A 94 -35.64 9.32 -4.16
CA MET A 94 -36.45 10.40 -3.60
C MET A 94 -37.27 11.10 -4.68
N SER A 95 -36.66 11.37 -5.85
CA SER A 95 -37.35 11.98 -6.99
C SER A 95 -38.42 11.09 -7.61
N GLU A 96 -38.14 9.79 -7.74
CA GLU A 96 -39.08 8.80 -8.29
C GLU A 96 -40.34 8.66 -7.41
N LEU A 97 -40.18 8.77 -6.09
CA LEU A 97 -41.31 8.63 -5.14
C LEU A 97 -42.18 9.87 -5.06
N THR A 98 -41.65 11.07 -5.33
CA THR A 98 -42.34 12.34 -5.07
C THR A 98 -42.55 13.22 -6.29
N GLY A 99 -41.91 12.88 -7.41
CA GLY A 99 -41.89 13.70 -8.63
C GLY A 99 -40.97 14.93 -8.55
N SER A 100 -40.22 15.12 -7.43
CA SER A 100 -39.31 16.26 -7.28
C SER A 100 -38.02 15.85 -6.55
N ALA A 101 -36.88 16.44 -6.95
CA ALA A 101 -35.61 16.21 -6.29
C ALA A 101 -35.45 17.08 -5.03
N PRO A 102 -34.81 16.58 -3.96
CA PRO A 102 -34.44 17.41 -2.82
C PRO A 102 -33.36 18.41 -3.22
N HIS A 103 -33.33 19.56 -2.52
CA HIS A 103 -32.25 20.52 -2.70
C HIS A 103 -30.90 19.95 -2.21
N SER A 104 -29.84 20.17 -2.96
CA SER A 104 -28.48 19.75 -2.59
C SER A 104 -27.60 20.94 -2.26
N ALA A 105 -26.75 20.78 -1.25
CA ALA A 105 -25.73 21.75 -0.83
C ALA A 105 -24.41 21.03 -0.55
N ASN A 106 -23.31 21.77 -0.50
CA ASN A 106 -22.03 21.26 -0.02
C ASN A 106 -21.76 21.70 1.43
N ASP A 107 -20.79 21.08 2.07
CA ASP A 107 -20.42 21.31 3.46
C ASP A 107 -19.68 22.65 3.72
N THR A 108 -19.50 23.47 2.68
CA THR A 108 -19.00 24.86 2.77
C THR A 108 -20.14 25.87 2.88
N ALA A 109 -21.39 25.44 2.66
CA ALA A 109 -22.56 26.28 2.84
C ALA A 109 -22.67 26.76 4.30
N GLN A 110 -23.26 27.94 4.49
CA GLN A 110 -23.47 28.49 5.83
C GLN A 110 -24.26 27.52 6.68
N LYS A 111 -23.70 27.18 7.86
CA LYS A 111 -24.35 26.31 8.84
C LYS A 111 -25.55 27.01 9.43
N ASP A 112 -26.70 26.40 9.30
CA ASP A 112 -27.96 26.84 9.91
C ASP A 112 -28.54 25.69 10.69
N GLU A 113 -28.46 25.77 12.00
CA GLU A 113 -28.94 24.71 12.90
C GLU A 113 -30.47 24.50 12.81
N SER A 114 -31.20 25.48 12.30
CA SER A 114 -32.65 25.37 12.11
C SER A 114 -33.05 24.55 10.86
N VAL A 115 -32.15 24.40 9.89
CA VAL A 115 -32.44 23.71 8.63
C VAL A 115 -32.38 22.19 8.82
N CYS A 116 -33.36 21.46 8.31
CA CYS A 116 -33.33 20.00 8.27
C CYS A 116 -32.40 19.49 7.18
N GLU A 117 -31.46 18.61 7.52
CA GLU A 117 -30.41 18.14 6.61
C GLU A 117 -30.20 16.64 6.67
N ILE A 118 -29.98 16.02 5.51
CA ILE A 118 -29.42 14.70 5.33
C ILE A 118 -27.94 14.88 4.97
N ILE A 119 -27.06 14.61 5.92
CA ILE A 119 -25.62 14.83 5.80
C ILE A 119 -24.94 13.50 5.45
N ILE A 120 -24.27 13.45 4.30
CA ILE A 120 -23.71 12.22 3.72
C ILE A 120 -22.19 12.31 3.66
N GLY A 121 -21.52 11.27 4.16
CA GLY A 121 -20.07 11.10 4.07
C GLY A 121 -19.29 11.97 5.06
N SER A 122 -17.97 11.95 4.93
CA SER A 122 -17.04 12.58 5.87
C SER A 122 -16.99 14.12 5.73
N THR A 123 -18.13 14.79 5.93
CA THR A 123 -18.25 16.25 5.89
C THR A 123 -17.54 16.91 7.08
N LYS A 124 -17.36 18.24 7.01
CA LYS A 124 -16.78 19.05 8.09
C LYS A 124 -17.75 19.28 9.27
N HIS A 125 -18.94 18.68 9.26
CA HIS A 125 -19.89 18.79 10.36
C HIS A 125 -19.34 18.09 11.62
N PRO A 126 -19.27 18.77 12.80
CA PRO A 126 -18.64 18.17 14.00
C PRO A 126 -19.24 16.84 14.43
N ALA A 127 -20.58 16.71 14.39
CA ALA A 127 -21.24 15.44 14.73
C ALA A 127 -20.93 14.32 13.72
N MET A 128 -20.73 14.65 12.43
CA MET A 128 -20.30 13.68 11.45
C MET A 128 -18.85 13.22 11.70
N GLN A 129 -17.96 14.14 12.06
CA GLN A 129 -16.58 13.79 12.41
C GLN A 129 -16.53 12.90 13.68
N ALA A 130 -17.32 13.24 14.70
CA ALA A 130 -17.47 12.41 15.90
C ALA A 130 -18.06 11.03 15.57
N LEU A 131 -19.03 10.98 14.65
CA LEU A 131 -19.61 9.72 14.19
C LEU A 131 -18.56 8.84 13.51
N TYR A 132 -17.79 9.37 12.55
CA TYR A 132 -16.73 8.62 11.90
C TYR A 132 -15.67 8.12 12.90
N SER A 133 -15.26 8.94 13.87
CA SER A 133 -14.28 8.54 14.88
C SER A 133 -14.75 7.40 15.78
N SER A 134 -16.07 7.19 15.91
CA SER A 134 -16.67 6.12 16.75
C SER A 134 -17.19 4.94 15.93
N LEU A 135 -17.33 5.09 14.61
CA LEU A 135 -17.84 4.07 13.70
C LEU A 135 -16.69 3.16 13.26
N GLY A 136 -16.61 1.92 13.72
CA GLY A 136 -15.59 0.98 13.24
C GLY A 136 -15.55 0.86 11.71
N TYR A 137 -14.37 0.60 11.13
CA TYR A 137 -14.17 0.54 9.67
C TYR A 137 -15.05 -0.49 8.96
N GLY A 138 -15.48 -1.52 9.65
CA GLY A 138 -16.39 -2.54 9.14
C GLY A 138 -17.87 -2.19 9.22
N ASN A 139 -18.23 -0.99 9.67
CA ASN A 139 -19.61 -0.57 9.89
C ASN A 139 -20.06 0.52 8.92
N ALA A 140 -21.37 0.56 8.73
CA ALA A 140 -22.08 1.65 8.08
C ALA A 140 -23.26 2.05 8.96
N CYS A 141 -23.62 3.34 9.00
CA CYS A 141 -24.69 3.75 9.88
C CYS A 141 -25.52 4.91 9.37
N ILE A 142 -26.75 4.98 9.89
CA ILE A 142 -27.63 6.13 9.86
C ILE A 142 -27.92 6.51 11.31
N LYS A 143 -27.65 7.77 11.65
CA LYS A 143 -27.89 8.33 12.97
C LYS A 143 -28.73 9.59 12.84
N ILE A 144 -29.63 9.82 13.78
CA ILE A 144 -30.49 11.01 13.79
C ILE A 144 -30.25 11.79 15.05
N GLU A 145 -29.98 13.07 14.91
CA GLU A 145 -29.87 14.00 16.04
C GLU A 145 -30.63 15.30 15.70
N GLY A 146 -31.71 15.53 16.43
CA GLY A 146 -32.57 16.68 16.18
C GLY A 146 -33.17 16.68 14.77
N ASN A 147 -32.85 17.70 13.99
CA ASN A 147 -33.27 17.88 12.61
C ASN A 147 -32.20 17.46 11.58
N LYS A 148 -31.20 16.68 11.99
CA LYS A 148 -30.12 16.19 11.14
C LYS A 148 -30.17 14.65 11.03
N ILE A 149 -29.98 14.15 9.81
CA ILE A 149 -29.83 12.71 9.50
C ILE A 149 -28.41 12.53 8.98
N TYR A 150 -27.56 11.80 9.73
CA TYR A 150 -26.18 11.52 9.40
C TYR A 150 -26.06 10.13 8.77
N ILE A 151 -25.42 10.04 7.60
CA ILE A 151 -25.23 8.78 6.87
C ILE A 151 -23.74 8.60 6.63
N ALA A 152 -23.16 7.53 7.19
CA ALA A 152 -21.73 7.28 7.18
C ALA A 152 -21.39 5.82 6.86
N ALA A 153 -20.40 5.62 6.00
CA ALA A 153 -19.75 4.34 5.77
C ALA A 153 -18.30 4.56 5.33
N TYR A 154 -17.46 3.56 5.56
CA TYR A 154 -16.06 3.57 5.13
C TYR A 154 -15.85 2.80 3.81
N SER A 155 -16.69 1.81 3.51
CA SER A 155 -16.52 0.91 2.38
C SER A 155 -17.66 1.00 1.37
N GLN A 156 -17.37 0.67 0.11
CA GLN A 156 -18.38 0.55 -0.94
C GLN A 156 -19.55 -0.35 -0.50
N LYS A 157 -19.25 -1.52 0.06
CA LYS A 157 -20.27 -2.45 0.56
C LYS A 157 -21.15 -1.82 1.63
N GLY A 158 -20.57 -0.99 2.51
CA GLY A 158 -21.34 -0.24 3.51
C GLY A 158 -22.33 0.73 2.86
N TRP A 159 -21.90 1.48 1.85
CA TRP A 159 -22.75 2.38 1.09
C TRP A 159 -23.88 1.64 0.35
N GLU A 160 -23.58 0.50 -0.26
CA GLU A 160 -24.58 -0.34 -0.93
C GLU A 160 -25.67 -0.86 0.03
N GLU A 161 -25.28 -1.34 1.20
CA GLU A 161 -26.24 -1.85 2.20
C GLU A 161 -27.09 -0.71 2.78
N LEU A 162 -26.51 0.47 3.04
CA LEU A 162 -27.29 1.66 3.42
C LEU A 162 -28.27 2.07 2.32
N GLN A 163 -27.85 2.03 1.05
CA GLN A 163 -28.72 2.35 -0.08
C GLN A 163 -29.92 1.41 -0.17
N LYS A 164 -29.70 0.11 -0.02
CA LYS A 164 -30.77 -0.89 0.01
C LYS A 164 -31.74 -0.63 1.16
N PHE A 165 -31.20 -0.40 2.36
CA PHE A 165 -31.99 -0.15 3.55
C PHE A 165 -32.84 1.12 3.42
N ILE A 166 -32.25 2.27 3.10
CA ILE A 166 -32.96 3.55 2.96
C ILE A 166 -34.02 3.47 1.87
N THR A 167 -33.67 2.88 0.72
CA THR A 167 -34.63 2.71 -0.38
C THR A 167 -35.87 1.93 0.07
N LYS A 168 -35.67 0.86 0.84
CA LYS A 168 -36.75 0.07 1.40
C LYS A 168 -37.64 0.91 2.33
N GLN A 169 -37.05 1.68 3.23
CA GLN A 169 -37.77 2.53 4.18
C GLN A 169 -38.55 3.65 3.48
N LEU A 170 -37.93 4.39 2.57
CA LEU A 170 -38.60 5.45 1.82
C LEU A 170 -39.81 4.93 1.05
N LYS A 171 -39.69 3.75 0.39
CA LYS A 171 -40.82 3.11 -0.31
C LYS A 171 -41.93 2.66 0.64
N ALA A 172 -41.60 2.14 1.81
CA ALA A 172 -42.59 1.65 2.78
C ALA A 172 -43.39 2.79 3.42
N PHE A 173 -42.77 3.95 3.63
CA PHE A 173 -43.37 5.09 4.31
C PHE A 173 -43.89 6.19 3.36
N CYS A 174 -43.74 6.03 2.04
CA CYS A 174 -44.37 6.92 1.06
C CYS A 174 -45.85 6.59 0.92
N LYS A 175 -46.71 7.45 1.47
CA LYS A 175 -48.16 7.28 1.45
C LYS A 175 -48.83 8.56 0.97
N ASN A 176 -49.73 8.46 0.00
CA ASN A 176 -50.49 9.61 -0.56
C ASN A 176 -49.57 10.78 -1.02
N GLY A 177 -48.38 10.47 -1.48
CA GLY A 177 -47.42 11.47 -1.92
C GLY A 177 -46.70 12.20 -0.78
N GLU A 178 -46.79 11.73 0.46
CA GLU A 178 -46.04 12.23 1.61
C GLU A 178 -45.11 11.14 2.16
N ILE A 179 -43.95 11.55 2.77
CA ILE A 179 -43.01 10.63 3.42
C ILE A 179 -42.80 11.09 4.86
N THR A 180 -43.40 10.33 5.78
CA THR A 180 -43.25 10.53 7.23
C THR A 180 -42.97 9.18 7.89
N LEU A 181 -41.95 9.12 8.73
CA LEU A 181 -41.47 7.93 9.42
C LEU A 181 -40.98 8.30 10.83
N LYS A 182 -40.73 7.31 11.67
CA LYS A 182 -40.11 7.54 12.98
C LYS A 182 -38.59 7.48 12.85
N ALA A 183 -37.88 8.17 13.75
CA ALA A 183 -36.43 8.08 13.83
C ALA A 183 -35.96 6.61 13.95
N SER A 184 -36.62 5.82 14.80
CA SER A 184 -36.33 4.39 14.99
C SER A 184 -36.51 3.53 13.72
N ASP A 185 -37.31 3.96 12.74
CA ASP A 185 -37.48 3.25 11.47
C ASP A 185 -36.30 3.48 10.52
N LEU A 186 -35.53 4.57 10.72
CA LEU A 186 -34.41 4.97 9.86
C LEU A 186 -33.04 4.77 10.52
N GLU A 187 -32.92 4.95 11.84
CA GLU A 187 -31.66 4.72 12.55
C GLU A 187 -31.19 3.27 12.42
N LYS A 188 -29.95 3.07 11.98
CA LYS A 188 -29.40 1.74 11.73
C LYS A 188 -27.88 1.73 11.80
N ILE A 189 -27.32 0.72 12.43
CA ILE A 189 -25.92 0.31 12.25
C ILE A 189 -25.94 -1.02 11.49
N ILE A 190 -25.14 -1.11 10.44
CA ILE A 190 -24.99 -2.30 9.60
C ILE A 190 -23.52 -2.69 9.64
N THR A 191 -23.22 -3.86 10.18
CA THR A 191 -21.87 -4.43 10.10
C THR A 191 -21.72 -5.17 8.77
N VAL A 192 -20.76 -4.76 7.97
CA VAL A 192 -20.46 -5.34 6.65
C VAL A 192 -19.15 -6.14 6.64
N ASN A 193 -18.28 -5.89 7.62
CA ASN A 193 -17.02 -6.63 7.79
C ASN A 193 -16.57 -6.59 9.27
N ASP A 194 -16.79 -7.68 10.00
CA ASP A 194 -16.42 -7.77 11.42
C ASP A 194 -14.92 -7.70 11.64
N THR A 195 -14.11 -8.22 10.69
CA THR A 195 -12.65 -8.21 10.81
C THR A 195 -12.08 -6.80 10.84
N LEU A 196 -12.65 -5.87 10.06
CA LEU A 196 -12.23 -4.46 10.07
C LEU A 196 -12.59 -3.71 11.36
N ASN A 197 -13.50 -4.24 12.16
CA ASN A 197 -13.83 -3.67 13.46
C ASN A 197 -12.85 -4.08 14.56
N LEU A 198 -11.90 -5.01 14.27
CA LEU A 198 -10.83 -5.38 15.20
C LEU A 198 -9.78 -4.26 15.32
N ILE A 199 -9.62 -3.45 14.28
CA ILE A 199 -8.60 -2.40 14.24
C ILE A 199 -9.20 -1.04 14.66
N PRO A 200 -8.48 -0.25 15.48
CA PRO A 200 -8.97 1.04 15.92
C PRO A 200 -9.06 2.03 14.76
N VAL A 201 -10.03 2.91 14.83
CA VAL A 201 -10.15 4.02 13.87
C VAL A 201 -9.06 5.05 14.18
N ALA A 202 -8.41 5.56 13.12
CA ALA A 202 -7.41 6.60 13.26
C ALA A 202 -8.03 7.87 13.86
N ASN A 203 -7.40 8.38 14.92
CA ASN A 203 -7.88 9.53 15.69
C ASN A 203 -7.29 10.87 15.24
N SER A 204 -6.52 10.89 14.16
CA SER A 204 -5.89 12.08 13.57
C SER A 204 -5.88 11.99 12.05
N GLY A 205 -5.83 13.13 11.37
CA GLY A 205 -5.90 13.20 9.92
C GLY A 205 -7.33 13.11 9.39
N SER A 206 -7.44 12.88 8.10
CA SER A 206 -8.72 12.77 7.39
C SER A 206 -8.80 11.44 6.66
N PHE A 207 -9.84 10.66 6.92
CA PHE A 207 -10.11 9.44 6.15
C PHE A 207 -10.20 9.77 4.65
N SER A 208 -9.44 9.09 3.83
CA SER A 208 -9.42 9.25 2.37
C SER A 208 -10.14 8.09 1.67
N SER A 209 -9.68 6.87 1.90
CA SER A 209 -10.27 5.69 1.25
C SER A 209 -10.04 4.40 2.06
N LEU A 210 -10.91 3.43 1.83
CA LEU A 210 -10.75 2.03 2.22
C LEU A 210 -10.81 1.19 0.94
N ASN A 211 -9.74 0.45 0.68
CA ASN A 211 -9.53 -0.27 -0.57
C ASN A 211 -9.39 -1.76 -0.30
N ASP A 212 -10.13 -2.58 -1.04
CA ASP A 212 -9.88 -4.02 -1.09
C ASP A 212 -8.71 -4.27 -2.04
N CYS A 213 -7.56 -4.63 -1.49
CA CYS A 213 -6.36 -4.92 -2.28
C CYS A 213 -6.34 -6.36 -2.83
N GLY A 214 -7.44 -7.08 -2.69
CA GLY A 214 -7.54 -8.49 -3.05
C GLY A 214 -6.82 -9.41 -2.07
N ASN A 215 -7.01 -10.72 -2.24
CA ASN A 215 -6.29 -11.74 -1.49
C ASN A 215 -6.40 -11.63 0.05
N GLY A 216 -7.44 -10.99 0.57
CA GLY A 216 -7.66 -10.79 2.01
C GLY A 216 -6.89 -9.63 2.61
N GLN A 217 -6.39 -8.73 1.79
CA GLN A 217 -5.78 -7.46 2.23
C GLN A 217 -6.77 -6.31 2.12
N THR A 218 -6.79 -5.45 3.14
CA THR A 218 -7.54 -4.18 3.11
C THR A 218 -6.61 -3.05 3.50
N LEU A 219 -6.56 -2.02 2.65
CA LEU A 219 -5.77 -0.81 2.87
C LEU A 219 -6.68 0.38 3.20
N ILE A 220 -6.41 1.02 4.33
CA ILE A 220 -7.04 2.26 4.76
C ILE A 220 -6.02 3.39 4.60
N ILE A 221 -6.44 4.48 3.95
CA ILE A 221 -5.62 5.67 3.74
C ILE A 221 -6.20 6.82 4.56
N VAL A 222 -5.35 7.42 5.39
CA VAL A 222 -5.67 8.59 6.20
C VAL A 222 -4.68 9.70 5.86
N GLU A 223 -5.19 10.79 5.28
CA GLU A 223 -4.38 11.93 4.84
C GLU A 223 -4.14 12.94 5.98
N ASN A 224 -3.05 13.70 5.87
CA ASN A 224 -2.73 14.82 6.78
C ASN A 224 -2.65 14.44 8.27
N SER A 225 -2.27 13.20 8.58
CA SER A 225 -2.09 12.73 9.96
C SER A 225 -0.81 13.27 10.59
N GLY A 226 0.22 13.48 9.78
CA GLY A 226 1.57 13.80 10.25
C GLY A 226 2.21 12.66 11.07
N LYS A 227 3.47 12.86 11.47
CA LYS A 227 4.19 11.89 12.31
C LYS A 227 3.53 11.72 13.68
N ASN A 228 3.03 12.79 14.29
CA ASN A 228 2.30 12.71 15.55
C ASN A 228 1.04 11.85 15.46
N GLY A 229 0.39 11.85 14.30
CA GLY A 229 -0.74 10.96 14.02
C GLY A 229 -0.36 9.49 13.98
N PHE A 230 0.80 9.18 13.41
CA PHE A 230 1.36 7.82 13.47
C PHE A 230 1.61 7.38 14.92
N GLU A 231 2.31 8.19 15.71
CA GLU A 231 2.61 7.90 17.11
C GLU A 231 1.33 7.77 17.95
N SER A 232 0.33 8.64 17.70
CA SER A 232 -0.97 8.56 18.34
C SER A 232 -1.71 7.27 17.96
N TYR A 233 -1.65 6.87 16.70
CA TYR A 233 -2.27 5.62 16.25
C TYR A 233 -1.60 4.39 16.86
N LEU A 234 -0.26 4.36 16.93
CA LEU A 234 0.45 3.26 17.62
C LEU A 234 0.06 3.15 19.10
N SER A 235 -0.27 4.26 19.75
CA SER A 235 -0.73 4.24 21.14
C SER A 235 -2.06 3.51 21.32
N LEU A 236 -2.91 3.45 20.29
CA LEU A 236 -4.14 2.64 20.29
C LEU A 236 -3.85 1.13 20.15
N LEU A 237 -2.65 0.76 19.68
CA LEU A 237 -2.23 -0.61 19.43
C LEU A 237 -1.34 -1.19 20.54
N LYS A 238 -1.17 -0.47 21.66
CA LYS A 238 -0.26 -0.83 22.78
C LYS A 238 -0.49 -2.22 23.39
N ASP A 239 -1.70 -2.75 23.28
CA ASP A 239 -2.08 -4.05 23.83
C ASP A 239 -1.81 -5.22 22.84
N HIS A 240 -1.33 -4.91 21.63
CA HIS A 240 -0.93 -5.87 20.62
C HIS A 240 0.60 -5.98 20.52
N THR A 241 1.10 -7.13 20.12
CA THR A 241 2.54 -7.37 19.95
C THR A 241 3.03 -6.68 18.68
N CYS A 242 3.95 -5.72 18.83
CA CYS A 242 4.68 -5.16 17.70
C CYS A 242 5.78 -6.16 17.29
N VAL A 243 5.66 -6.76 16.10
CA VAL A 243 6.60 -7.75 15.57
C VAL A 243 7.71 -7.13 14.73
N SER A 244 7.47 -5.94 14.15
CA SER A 244 8.46 -5.17 13.40
C SER A 244 8.26 -3.67 13.60
N SER A 245 9.36 -2.92 13.64
CA SER A 245 9.35 -1.46 13.57
C SER A 245 10.60 -0.99 12.86
N THR A 246 10.42 -0.16 11.83
CA THR A 246 11.50 0.39 11.02
C THR A 246 11.31 1.89 10.80
N SER A 247 12.43 2.60 10.65
CA SER A 247 12.43 4.04 10.34
C SER A 247 13.51 4.29 9.29
N GLU A 248 13.15 4.93 8.19
CA GLU A 248 14.08 5.24 7.11
C GLU A 248 13.68 6.52 6.38
N ALA A 249 14.62 7.44 6.17
CA ALA A 249 14.42 8.71 5.46
C ALA A 249 13.29 9.60 6.04
N GLY A 250 12.94 9.40 7.33
CA GLY A 250 11.85 10.12 8.01
C GLY A 250 10.47 9.51 7.79
N ASN A 251 10.39 8.35 7.13
CA ASN A 251 9.21 7.49 7.14
C ASN A 251 9.28 6.55 8.35
N GLU A 252 8.13 6.15 8.84
CA GLU A 252 7.99 5.25 10.00
C GLU A 252 7.06 4.10 9.64
N PHE A 253 7.41 2.90 10.03
CA PHE A 253 6.63 1.70 9.77
C PHE A 253 6.59 0.80 11.00
N ALA A 254 5.46 0.15 11.23
CA ALA A 254 5.31 -0.83 12.29
C ALA A 254 4.32 -1.92 11.89
N THR A 255 4.59 -3.16 12.29
CA THR A 255 3.74 -4.31 12.03
C THR A 255 3.35 -4.94 13.37
N PHE A 256 2.06 -5.18 13.53
CA PHE A 256 1.48 -5.73 14.76
C PHE A 256 0.81 -7.08 14.50
N ASP A 257 0.96 -7.99 15.46
CA ASP A 257 0.28 -9.28 15.46
C ASP A 257 -1.14 -9.14 16.04
N PHE A 258 -2.13 -9.50 15.25
CA PHE A 258 -3.55 -9.57 15.58
C PHE A 258 -4.06 -11.03 15.55
N GLY A 259 -3.20 -12.01 15.74
CA GLY A 259 -3.51 -13.43 15.70
C GLY A 259 -3.65 -13.93 14.26
N ASP A 260 -4.88 -14.02 13.75
CA ASP A 260 -5.13 -14.46 12.37
C ASP A 260 -4.79 -13.40 11.30
N HIS A 261 -4.34 -12.20 11.72
CA HIS A 261 -4.02 -11.07 10.86
C HIS A 261 -2.75 -10.37 11.31
N LEU A 262 -2.06 -9.74 10.36
CA LEU A 262 -1.05 -8.72 10.62
C LEU A 262 -1.62 -7.34 10.29
N LEU A 263 -1.32 -6.36 11.12
CA LEU A 263 -1.65 -4.96 10.89
C LEU A 263 -0.36 -4.17 10.61
N ASN A 264 -0.16 -3.78 9.35
CA ASN A 264 0.94 -2.93 8.94
C ASN A 264 0.49 -1.46 9.00
N VAL A 265 1.25 -0.63 9.68
CA VAL A 265 1.01 0.81 9.79
C VAL A 265 2.22 1.55 9.25
N GLY A 266 2.03 2.31 8.19
CA GLY A 266 3.07 3.13 7.57
C GLY A 266 2.74 4.62 7.63
N TYR A 267 3.72 5.44 8.01
CA TYR A 267 3.70 6.88 7.82
C TYR A 267 4.74 7.26 6.78
N SER A 268 4.31 7.97 5.75
CA SER A 268 5.22 8.57 4.77
C SER A 268 5.36 10.06 5.02
N LYS A 269 6.60 10.51 5.17
CA LYS A 269 6.92 11.94 5.27
C LYS A 269 6.50 12.70 4.01
N HIS A 270 6.55 12.06 2.84
CA HIS A 270 6.18 12.65 1.57
C HIS A 270 4.68 12.96 1.50
N ASP A 271 3.84 11.99 1.86
CA ASP A 271 2.38 12.11 1.78
C ASP A 271 1.78 12.74 3.07
N SER A 272 2.56 12.83 4.15
CA SER A 272 2.10 13.21 5.49
C SER A 272 0.89 12.43 5.98
N GLY A 273 0.69 11.21 5.48
CA GLY A 273 -0.46 10.37 5.72
C GLY A 273 -0.10 9.01 6.33
N LEU A 274 -1.14 8.30 6.79
CA LEU A 274 -1.03 6.92 7.24
C LEU A 274 -1.58 5.97 6.18
N ARG A 275 -0.92 4.83 6.04
CA ARG A 275 -1.41 3.64 5.36
C ARG A 275 -1.52 2.54 6.40
N ILE A 276 -2.74 2.04 6.60
CA ILE A 276 -3.07 1.01 7.58
C ILE A 276 -3.54 -0.19 6.79
N ILE A 277 -2.78 -1.28 6.81
CA ILE A 277 -3.05 -2.47 5.99
C ILE A 277 -3.34 -3.64 6.93
N LEU A 278 -4.55 -4.14 6.86
CA LEU A 278 -4.93 -5.38 7.51
C LEU A 278 -4.72 -6.53 6.52
N ASN A 279 -3.86 -7.45 6.88
CA ASN A 279 -3.44 -8.58 6.06
C ASN A 279 -3.74 -9.89 6.78
N LYS A 280 -4.24 -10.90 6.07
CA LYS A 280 -4.40 -12.22 6.66
C LYS A 280 -3.02 -12.76 7.03
N ASN A 281 -2.83 -13.12 8.30
CA ASN A 281 -1.55 -13.61 8.79
C ASN A 281 -1.26 -14.99 8.20
N THR A 282 -0.26 -15.02 7.31
CA THR A 282 0.34 -16.26 6.78
C THR A 282 1.86 -16.20 6.91
N GLU A 283 2.38 -15.11 7.51
CA GLU A 283 3.81 -14.81 7.56
C GLU A 283 4.45 -15.36 8.84
N PRO A 284 5.58 -16.06 8.72
CA PRO A 284 6.38 -16.45 9.87
C PRO A 284 6.94 -15.21 10.57
N THR A 285 6.46 -14.92 11.79
CA THR A 285 6.85 -13.70 12.53
C THR A 285 8.32 -13.68 12.91
N GLU A 286 8.99 -14.84 12.96
CA GLU A 286 10.42 -14.94 13.18
C GLU A 286 11.26 -14.26 12.09
N LEU A 287 10.72 -14.10 10.87
CA LEU A 287 11.42 -13.38 9.80
C LEU A 287 11.57 -11.88 10.06
N PHE A 288 10.78 -11.30 10.95
CA PHE A 288 10.94 -9.90 11.38
C PHE A 288 12.04 -9.71 12.43
N SER A 289 12.60 -10.80 12.95
CA SER A 289 13.62 -10.75 14.00
C SER A 289 14.98 -11.19 13.48
N LYS A 290 16.01 -10.40 13.81
CA LYS A 290 17.38 -10.79 13.47
C LYS A 290 17.74 -12.05 14.23
N PRO A 291 18.22 -13.13 13.55
CA PRO A 291 18.65 -14.34 14.23
C PRO A 291 19.85 -14.06 15.14
N GLU A 292 19.88 -14.68 16.30
CA GLU A 292 20.99 -14.54 17.26
C GLU A 292 22.34 -14.94 16.65
N SER A 293 22.34 -15.98 15.84
CA SER A 293 23.53 -16.43 15.11
C SER A 293 23.15 -17.15 13.82
N VAL A 294 24.02 -17.07 12.83
CA VAL A 294 23.92 -17.85 11.60
C VAL A 294 25.17 -18.74 11.49
N LYS A 295 24.96 -20.03 11.37
CA LYS A 295 26.08 -20.99 11.18
C LYS A 295 26.65 -20.82 9.78
N LYS A 296 27.84 -20.23 9.70
CA LYS A 296 28.55 -20.10 8.43
C LYS A 296 29.11 -21.45 7.98
N VAL A 297 28.71 -21.93 6.80
CA VAL A 297 29.20 -23.16 6.17
C VAL A 297 29.83 -22.89 4.80
N CYS A 298 29.59 -21.72 4.22
CA CYS A 298 30.19 -21.29 2.95
C CYS A 298 30.28 -19.76 2.88
N GLU A 299 30.98 -19.26 1.87
CA GLU A 299 30.94 -17.82 1.56
C GLU A 299 29.64 -17.45 0.84
N PRO A 300 29.00 -16.31 1.15
CA PRO A 300 27.83 -15.87 0.43
C PRO A 300 28.19 -15.54 -1.03
N MET A 301 27.24 -15.71 -1.94
CA MET A 301 27.44 -15.46 -3.37
C MET A 301 26.23 -14.78 -3.99
N LEU A 302 26.49 -13.96 -5.00
CA LEU A 302 25.48 -13.45 -5.94
C LEU A 302 25.68 -14.14 -7.29
N ILE A 303 24.58 -14.62 -7.86
CA ILE A 303 24.54 -15.26 -9.18
C ILE A 303 23.46 -14.59 -9.99
N MET A 304 23.80 -13.98 -11.12
CA MET A 304 22.85 -13.58 -12.15
C MET A 304 22.79 -14.71 -13.19
N HIS A 305 21.62 -15.32 -13.34
CA HIS A 305 21.42 -16.44 -14.27
C HIS A 305 21.17 -15.93 -15.69
N GLY A 306 21.85 -16.47 -16.67
CA GLY A 306 21.70 -16.10 -18.07
C GLY A 306 20.49 -16.78 -18.72
N LEU A 307 19.45 -16.02 -19.05
CA LEU A 307 18.16 -16.51 -19.55
C LEU A 307 17.81 -16.07 -20.98
N ALA A 308 18.82 -15.63 -21.75
CA ALA A 308 18.61 -15.25 -23.14
C ALA A 308 18.16 -16.43 -24.02
N TRP A 309 17.15 -16.22 -24.83
CA TRP A 309 16.76 -17.21 -25.83
C TRP A 309 16.12 -16.56 -27.06
N LYS A 310 16.29 -17.22 -28.19
CA LYS A 310 15.71 -16.78 -29.45
C LYS A 310 14.45 -17.57 -29.74
N GLN A 311 13.30 -16.93 -29.63
CA GLN A 311 12.03 -17.55 -29.95
C GLN A 311 11.90 -17.72 -31.46
N ALA A 312 11.36 -18.84 -31.90
CA ALA A 312 11.12 -19.09 -33.33
C ALA A 312 10.20 -18.00 -33.94
N GLY A 313 10.61 -17.41 -35.06
CA GLY A 313 9.88 -16.32 -35.72
C GLY A 313 10.25 -14.91 -35.25
N TYR A 314 11.07 -14.76 -34.19
CA TYR A 314 11.57 -13.45 -33.74
C TYR A 314 13.00 -13.19 -34.23
N THR A 315 13.31 -11.93 -34.54
CA THR A 315 14.64 -11.49 -34.96
C THR A 315 15.58 -11.17 -33.83
N TYR A 316 15.05 -11.00 -32.59
CA TYR A 316 15.77 -10.63 -31.38
C TYR A 316 15.65 -11.72 -30.29
N TYR A 317 16.55 -11.68 -29.34
CA TYR A 317 16.49 -12.51 -28.14
C TYR A 317 15.51 -11.93 -27.14
N THR A 318 14.70 -12.80 -26.54
CA THR A 318 13.86 -12.47 -25.37
C THR A 318 14.61 -12.76 -24.08
N TYR A 319 14.18 -12.09 -23.03
CA TYR A 319 14.85 -12.11 -21.73
C TYR A 319 13.90 -12.49 -20.62
N GLY A 320 14.34 -13.33 -19.71
CA GLY A 320 13.76 -13.50 -18.40
C GLY A 320 14.68 -12.97 -17.31
N MET A 321 14.20 -12.89 -16.08
CA MET A 321 14.99 -12.48 -14.92
C MET A 321 15.09 -13.60 -13.89
N CYS A 322 16.33 -13.88 -13.44
CA CYS A 322 16.58 -14.80 -12.33
C CYS A 322 17.90 -14.47 -11.64
N TYR A 323 17.83 -14.24 -10.34
CA TYR A 323 19.01 -14.07 -9.49
C TYR A 323 18.97 -15.06 -8.33
N LEU A 324 20.14 -15.57 -7.95
CA LEU A 324 20.29 -16.38 -6.76
C LEU A 324 21.28 -15.69 -5.81
N ILE A 325 20.95 -15.65 -4.54
CA ILE A 325 21.88 -15.29 -3.48
C ILE A 325 22.05 -16.53 -2.60
N ARG A 326 23.26 -17.11 -2.60
CA ARG A 326 23.60 -18.15 -1.65
C ARG A 326 23.98 -17.49 -0.33
N LEU A 327 23.28 -17.86 0.73
CA LEU A 327 23.55 -17.42 2.10
C LEU A 327 24.76 -18.13 2.70
N SER A 328 25.33 -17.58 3.76
CA SER A 328 26.47 -18.20 4.44
C SER A 328 26.13 -19.55 5.12
N ASP A 329 24.84 -19.80 5.39
CA ASP A 329 24.35 -21.08 5.92
C ASP A 329 24.08 -22.15 4.84
N GLY A 330 24.32 -21.79 3.56
CA GLY A 330 24.19 -22.68 2.41
C GLY A 330 22.80 -22.72 1.77
N ARG A 331 21.80 -22.05 2.35
CA ARG A 331 20.48 -21.86 1.72
C ARG A 331 20.54 -20.78 0.64
N PHE A 332 19.42 -20.62 -0.09
CA PHE A 332 19.34 -19.67 -1.19
C PHE A 332 18.18 -18.69 -1.01
N ILE A 333 18.38 -17.44 -1.46
CA ILE A 333 17.31 -16.54 -1.86
C ILE A 333 17.28 -16.56 -3.39
N ILE A 334 16.10 -16.76 -3.99
CA ILE A 334 15.91 -16.66 -5.44
C ILE A 334 15.00 -15.47 -5.73
N ILE A 335 15.36 -14.66 -6.71
CA ILE A 335 14.56 -13.55 -7.19
C ILE A 335 14.13 -13.88 -8.61
N ASP A 336 12.80 -13.97 -8.82
CA ASP A 336 12.17 -14.41 -10.07
C ASP A 336 12.63 -15.81 -10.51
N GLY A 337 12.56 -16.15 -11.80
CA GLY A 337 12.97 -17.49 -12.22
C GLY A 337 13.07 -17.67 -13.73
N GLY A 338 12.62 -16.68 -14.50
CA GLY A 338 12.61 -16.75 -15.94
C GLY A 338 11.32 -17.31 -16.53
N PHE A 339 11.36 -17.67 -17.81
CA PHE A 339 10.22 -18.08 -18.61
C PHE A 339 9.65 -19.45 -18.25
N ASN A 340 8.45 -19.74 -18.73
CA ASN A 340 7.87 -21.09 -18.72
C ASN A 340 8.59 -22.02 -19.71
N ARG A 341 9.89 -22.24 -19.52
CA ARG A 341 10.70 -23.16 -20.35
C ARG A 341 11.36 -24.21 -19.48
N LYS A 342 11.30 -25.46 -19.97
CA LYS A 342 11.97 -26.58 -19.26
C LYS A 342 13.47 -26.34 -19.12
N LYS A 343 14.12 -25.76 -20.12
CA LYS A 343 15.56 -25.45 -20.08
C LYS A 343 15.90 -24.50 -18.92
N ASP A 344 15.11 -23.45 -18.69
CA ASP A 344 15.35 -22.50 -17.59
C ASP A 344 15.23 -23.21 -16.23
N ALA A 345 14.27 -24.12 -16.09
CA ALA A 345 14.12 -24.91 -14.88
C ALA A 345 15.28 -25.92 -14.69
N ASP A 346 15.73 -26.56 -15.77
CA ASP A 346 16.85 -27.51 -15.74
C ASP A 346 18.15 -26.79 -15.35
N ASP A 347 18.40 -25.62 -15.95
CA ASP A 347 19.60 -24.82 -15.71
C ASP A 347 19.60 -24.26 -14.27
N LEU A 348 18.45 -23.73 -13.81
CA LEU A 348 18.29 -23.26 -12.43
C LEU A 348 18.54 -24.40 -11.42
N TYR A 349 17.98 -25.59 -11.67
CA TYR A 349 18.25 -26.75 -10.80
C TYR A 349 19.71 -27.16 -10.81
N ALA A 350 20.36 -27.13 -11.98
CA ALA A 350 21.79 -27.41 -12.10
C ALA A 350 22.64 -26.40 -11.31
N LEU A 351 22.29 -25.11 -11.34
CA LEU A 351 22.93 -24.08 -10.53
C LEU A 351 22.76 -24.32 -9.03
N LEU A 352 21.54 -24.62 -8.59
CA LEU A 352 21.26 -24.95 -7.20
C LEU A 352 22.11 -26.15 -6.75
N LYS A 353 22.15 -27.21 -7.54
CA LYS A 353 22.99 -28.40 -7.25
C LYS A 353 24.48 -28.05 -7.19
N LYS A 354 24.97 -27.23 -8.12
CA LYS A 354 26.39 -26.83 -8.19
C LYS A 354 26.83 -26.09 -6.92
N TYR A 355 25.96 -25.22 -6.38
CA TYR A 355 26.31 -24.34 -5.28
C TYR A 355 25.76 -24.80 -3.92
N THR A 356 24.98 -25.86 -3.86
CA THR A 356 24.56 -26.50 -2.60
C THR A 356 25.77 -27.12 -1.89
N VAL A 357 25.93 -26.82 -0.61
CA VAL A 357 27.06 -27.29 0.19
C VAL A 357 26.90 -28.78 0.50
N SER A 358 25.70 -29.21 0.87
CA SER A 358 25.38 -30.60 1.16
C SER A 358 23.87 -30.86 1.12
N GLY A 359 23.45 -32.07 0.82
CA GLY A 359 22.06 -32.50 0.88
C GLY A 359 21.18 -31.96 -0.26
N THR A 360 19.93 -31.66 0.05
CA THR A 360 18.92 -31.12 -0.86
C THR A 360 19.02 -29.57 -0.88
N PRO A 361 19.00 -28.97 -2.07
CA PRO A 361 18.95 -27.50 -2.14
C PRO A 361 17.76 -26.94 -1.35
N THR A 362 18.01 -25.99 -0.46
CA THR A 362 16.99 -25.32 0.33
C THR A 362 16.91 -23.85 -0.07
N ILE A 363 15.73 -23.41 -0.49
CA ILE A 363 15.41 -22.06 -0.87
C ILE A 363 14.68 -21.43 0.32
N ALA A 364 15.42 -20.62 1.09
CA ALA A 364 14.89 -19.96 2.28
C ALA A 364 13.82 -18.91 1.90
N MET A 365 14.00 -18.27 0.74
CA MET A 365 13.08 -17.27 0.23
C MET A 365 13.07 -17.28 -1.30
N TRP A 366 11.88 -17.40 -1.89
CA TRP A 366 11.69 -17.17 -3.32
C TRP A 366 10.87 -15.90 -3.52
N ILE A 367 11.46 -14.89 -4.14
CA ILE A 367 10.87 -13.57 -4.34
C ILE A 367 10.36 -13.48 -5.77
N ILE A 368 9.06 -13.22 -5.95
CA ILE A 368 8.47 -12.93 -7.25
C ILE A 368 8.15 -11.44 -7.29
N THR A 369 8.86 -10.70 -8.12
CA THR A 369 8.73 -9.23 -8.20
C THR A 369 7.37 -8.81 -8.72
N HIS A 370 6.87 -9.51 -9.75
CA HIS A 370 5.54 -9.34 -10.33
C HIS A 370 5.14 -10.56 -11.18
N ALA A 371 3.91 -10.62 -11.66
CA ALA A 371 3.36 -11.82 -12.29
C ALA A 371 3.47 -11.85 -13.83
N HIS A 372 4.51 -11.28 -14.44
CA HIS A 372 4.82 -11.54 -15.85
C HIS A 372 5.50 -12.90 -16.01
N ILE A 373 5.25 -13.52 -17.17
CA ILE A 373 5.65 -14.91 -17.44
C ILE A 373 7.17 -15.12 -17.49
N ASP A 374 7.93 -14.09 -17.81
CA ASP A 374 9.39 -14.08 -17.85
C ASP A 374 10.05 -13.86 -16.49
N HIS A 375 9.23 -13.71 -15.43
CA HIS A 375 9.62 -13.64 -14.03
C HIS A 375 9.16 -14.87 -13.24
N HIS A 376 7.86 -15.22 -13.29
CA HIS A 376 7.31 -16.33 -12.52
C HIS A 376 7.22 -17.65 -13.28
N GLY A 377 7.41 -17.66 -14.61
CA GLY A 377 7.10 -18.82 -15.46
C GLY A 377 7.87 -20.09 -15.07
N THR A 378 9.16 -19.97 -14.79
CA THR A 378 9.95 -21.11 -14.31
C THR A 378 9.44 -21.57 -12.94
N PHE A 379 9.36 -20.67 -11.94
CA PHE A 379 8.89 -20.96 -10.58
C PHE A 379 7.57 -21.72 -10.56
N ALA A 380 6.56 -21.13 -11.19
CA ALA A 380 5.18 -21.56 -11.02
C ALA A 380 4.77 -22.72 -11.95
N MET A 381 5.56 -23.02 -12.98
CA MET A 381 5.22 -24.03 -13.99
C MET A 381 6.29 -25.10 -14.13
N GLN A 382 7.42 -24.78 -14.75
CA GLN A 382 8.41 -25.81 -15.12
C GLN A 382 9.20 -26.34 -13.95
N PHE A 383 9.66 -25.47 -13.04
CA PHE A 383 10.42 -25.91 -11.88
C PHE A 383 9.52 -26.67 -10.90
N LEU A 384 8.31 -26.17 -10.68
CA LEU A 384 7.29 -26.85 -9.89
C LEU A 384 7.03 -28.27 -10.42
N SER A 385 6.81 -28.41 -11.72
CA SER A 385 6.47 -29.70 -12.33
C SER A 385 7.61 -30.71 -12.31
N ASN A 386 8.85 -30.24 -12.45
CA ASN A 386 10.00 -31.15 -12.61
C ASN A 386 10.82 -31.32 -11.33
N TYR A 387 10.88 -30.31 -10.43
CA TYR A 387 11.87 -30.26 -9.35
C TYR A 387 11.30 -30.01 -7.96
N ARG A 388 9.98 -29.85 -7.77
CA ARG A 388 9.39 -29.56 -6.45
C ARG A 388 9.78 -30.55 -5.35
N ASN A 389 10.00 -31.83 -5.72
CA ASN A 389 10.40 -32.86 -4.77
C ASN A 389 11.93 -32.99 -4.59
N SER A 390 12.69 -32.20 -5.35
CA SER A 390 14.15 -32.18 -5.36
C SER A 390 14.76 -30.99 -4.65
N VAL A 391 13.91 -30.10 -4.13
CA VAL A 391 14.27 -28.90 -3.37
C VAL A 391 13.31 -28.72 -2.20
N THR A 392 13.72 -27.91 -1.22
CA THR A 392 12.83 -27.36 -0.19
C THR A 392 12.65 -25.87 -0.49
N VAL A 393 11.41 -25.38 -0.49
CA VAL A 393 11.08 -23.95 -0.55
C VAL A 393 10.40 -23.59 0.77
N GLU A 394 11.01 -22.73 1.56
CA GLU A 394 10.49 -22.36 2.89
C GLU A 394 9.45 -21.26 2.78
N ASN A 395 9.78 -20.16 2.07
CA ASN A 395 8.93 -18.97 1.96
C ASN A 395 8.91 -18.45 0.52
N VAL A 396 7.79 -17.81 0.17
CA VAL A 396 7.63 -17.08 -1.11
C VAL A 396 7.13 -15.67 -0.81
N ILE A 397 7.85 -14.66 -1.28
CA ILE A 397 7.41 -13.26 -1.24
C ILE A 397 6.72 -12.91 -2.55
N PHE A 398 5.46 -12.41 -2.48
CA PHE A 398 4.71 -11.96 -3.63
C PHE A 398 3.52 -11.10 -3.20
N ASN A 399 3.48 -9.82 -3.61
CA ASN A 399 2.37 -8.90 -3.31
C ASN A 399 1.76 -8.32 -4.59
N PRO A 400 0.85 -9.05 -5.26
CA PRO A 400 0.19 -8.60 -6.48
C PRO A 400 -0.96 -7.62 -6.18
N PRO A 401 -1.35 -6.76 -7.15
CA PRO A 401 -2.50 -5.87 -7.03
C PRO A 401 -3.83 -6.62 -7.02
N GLY A 402 -4.86 -6.01 -6.43
CA GLY A 402 -6.25 -6.38 -6.67
C GLY A 402 -6.68 -6.06 -8.11
N GLY A 403 -7.73 -6.75 -8.59
CA GLY A 403 -8.19 -6.59 -9.96
C GLY A 403 -8.85 -5.24 -10.26
N ASP A 404 -9.38 -4.57 -9.26
CA ASP A 404 -10.09 -3.29 -9.37
C ASP A 404 -9.16 -2.07 -9.61
N ILE A 405 -7.88 -2.18 -9.25
CA ILE A 405 -6.88 -1.12 -9.49
C ILE A 405 -6.27 -1.20 -10.90
N LEU A 406 -6.43 -2.35 -11.59
CA LEU A 406 -5.94 -2.54 -12.95
C LEU A 406 -6.99 -2.07 -13.95
N THR A 407 -6.63 -1.11 -14.80
CA THR A 407 -7.38 -0.76 -16.02
C THR A 407 -6.78 -1.50 -17.20
N ASP A 408 -7.53 -1.64 -18.31
CA ASP A 408 -7.09 -2.42 -19.48
C ASP A 408 -5.66 -2.05 -19.90
N PRO A 409 -4.69 -2.96 -19.74
CA PRO A 409 -3.32 -2.72 -20.15
C PRO A 409 -3.20 -2.71 -21.69
N GLU A 410 -2.30 -1.90 -22.20
CA GLU A 410 -2.14 -1.71 -23.67
C GLU A 410 -1.86 -3.00 -24.45
N ASN A 411 -1.28 -4.04 -23.83
CA ASN A 411 -0.84 -5.26 -24.51
C ASN A 411 -1.24 -6.56 -23.83
N GLU A 412 -1.95 -6.52 -22.71
CA GLU A 412 -2.33 -7.69 -21.93
C GLU A 412 -3.76 -7.57 -21.38
N SER A 413 -4.43 -8.70 -21.19
CA SER A 413 -5.75 -8.68 -20.55
C SER A 413 -5.62 -8.72 -19.02
N VAL A 414 -6.43 -7.94 -18.32
CA VAL A 414 -6.53 -8.01 -16.84
C VAL A 414 -6.74 -9.45 -16.37
N SER A 415 -7.57 -10.23 -17.08
CA SER A 415 -7.80 -11.64 -16.75
C SER A 415 -6.54 -12.51 -16.89
N GLY A 416 -5.66 -12.23 -17.86
CA GLY A 416 -4.37 -12.93 -18.01
C GLY A 416 -3.43 -12.66 -16.84
N LEU A 417 -3.33 -11.40 -16.43
CA LEU A 417 -2.51 -10.98 -15.29
C LEU A 417 -3.02 -11.57 -13.97
N LEU A 418 -4.34 -11.53 -13.71
CA LEU A 418 -4.95 -12.15 -12.54
C LEU A 418 -4.74 -13.68 -12.54
N ASN A 419 -4.76 -14.33 -13.71
CA ASN A 419 -4.45 -15.74 -13.81
C ASN A 419 -2.97 -16.02 -13.43
N GLY A 420 -2.02 -15.18 -13.85
CA GLY A 420 -0.61 -15.27 -13.44
C GLY A 420 -0.45 -15.20 -11.91
N GLN A 421 -1.18 -14.31 -11.25
CA GLN A 421 -1.19 -14.21 -9.78
C GLN A 421 -1.72 -15.50 -9.12
N ILE A 422 -2.81 -16.06 -9.64
CA ILE A 422 -3.38 -17.33 -9.16
C ILE A 422 -2.38 -18.48 -9.34
N VAL A 423 -1.68 -18.51 -10.45
CA VAL A 423 -0.67 -19.55 -10.75
C VAL A 423 0.48 -19.49 -9.75
N VAL A 424 0.97 -18.30 -9.40
CA VAL A 424 2.01 -18.12 -8.37
C VAL A 424 1.52 -18.60 -6.99
N ALA A 425 0.32 -18.18 -6.58
CA ALA A 425 -0.24 -18.59 -5.28
C ALA A 425 -0.45 -20.12 -5.18
N ASN A 426 -0.91 -20.75 -6.26
CA ASN A 426 -1.08 -22.20 -6.32
C ASN A 426 0.26 -22.94 -6.29
N ALA A 427 1.28 -22.41 -6.94
CA ALA A 427 2.63 -22.98 -6.90
C ALA A 427 3.22 -22.92 -5.48
N THR A 428 3.09 -21.78 -4.80
CA THR A 428 3.51 -21.60 -3.41
C THR A 428 2.89 -22.68 -2.51
N LYS A 429 1.57 -22.86 -2.62
CA LYS A 429 0.85 -23.91 -1.88
C LYS A 429 1.34 -25.32 -2.24
N ALA A 430 1.67 -25.57 -3.52
CA ALA A 430 2.16 -26.87 -3.96
C ALA A 430 3.58 -27.18 -3.46
N TYR A 431 4.42 -26.16 -3.26
CA TYR A 431 5.70 -26.28 -2.57
C TYR A 431 5.54 -26.48 -1.06
N LYS A 432 4.38 -26.22 -0.49
CA LYS A 432 4.11 -26.14 0.96
C LYS A 432 4.92 -25.02 1.63
N ALA A 433 5.17 -23.95 0.90
CA ALA A 433 5.87 -22.76 1.37
C ALA A 433 4.86 -21.75 1.94
N GLU A 434 5.33 -20.90 2.86
CA GLU A 434 4.54 -19.78 3.34
C GLU A 434 4.51 -18.67 2.30
N LEU A 435 3.32 -18.06 2.09
CA LEU A 435 3.15 -16.92 1.18
C LEU A 435 3.20 -15.63 1.98
N ILE A 436 4.24 -14.85 1.77
CA ILE A 436 4.45 -13.55 2.42
C ILE A 436 4.01 -12.44 1.48
N ARG A 437 3.23 -11.50 2.00
CA ARG A 437 2.78 -10.29 1.30
C ARG A 437 3.40 -9.05 1.91
N PRO A 438 4.57 -8.64 1.42
CA PRO A 438 5.34 -7.57 2.03
C PRO A 438 4.73 -6.21 1.73
N HIS A 439 4.93 -5.29 2.66
CA HIS A 439 4.56 -3.88 2.53
C HIS A 439 5.80 -2.99 2.58
N VAL A 440 5.69 -1.79 2.08
CA VAL A 440 6.81 -0.83 2.13
C VAL A 440 7.20 -0.59 3.58
N GLY A 441 8.50 -0.68 3.86
CA GLY A 441 9.08 -0.56 5.19
C GLY A 441 9.24 -1.87 5.94
N ASP A 442 8.66 -2.98 5.45
CA ASP A 442 8.93 -4.29 6.03
C ASP A 442 10.41 -4.66 5.86
N ARG A 443 10.95 -5.26 6.91
CA ARG A 443 12.32 -5.78 6.96
C ARG A 443 12.31 -7.23 7.38
N TYR A 444 12.84 -8.09 6.51
CA TYR A 444 12.96 -9.52 6.77
C TYR A 444 14.42 -9.93 6.97
N TYR A 445 14.64 -10.85 7.89
CA TYR A 445 15.95 -11.46 8.18
C TYR A 445 15.94 -12.90 7.69
N VAL A 446 16.77 -13.20 6.71
CA VAL A 446 16.86 -14.53 6.09
C VAL A 446 18.32 -15.01 6.16
N GLY A 447 18.63 -15.86 7.13
CA GLY A 447 20.02 -16.21 7.42
C GLY A 447 20.84 -14.96 7.77
N ASP A 448 21.93 -14.72 7.03
CA ASP A 448 22.79 -13.54 7.16
C ASP A 448 22.41 -12.37 6.23
N ALA A 449 21.31 -12.52 5.50
CA ALA A 449 20.76 -11.45 4.65
C ALA A 449 19.68 -10.64 5.36
N VAL A 450 19.58 -9.35 5.03
CA VAL A 450 18.49 -8.45 5.41
C VAL A 450 17.81 -7.99 4.13
N ILE A 451 16.49 -8.18 4.05
CA ILE A 451 15.67 -7.75 2.92
C ILE A 451 14.81 -6.57 3.38
N ASP A 452 15.00 -5.40 2.76
CA ASP A 452 14.17 -4.20 2.99
C ASP A 452 13.24 -3.98 1.80
N ILE A 453 11.96 -3.83 2.05
CA ILE A 453 10.96 -3.56 1.03
C ILE A 453 10.89 -2.05 0.79
N VAL A 454 11.24 -1.64 -0.43
CA VAL A 454 11.35 -0.24 -0.83
C VAL A 454 10.07 0.25 -1.51
N TYR A 455 9.44 -0.62 -2.30
CA TYR A 455 8.21 -0.28 -3.00
C TYR A 455 7.35 -1.51 -3.22
N THR A 456 6.05 -1.34 -3.03
CA THR A 456 4.99 -2.28 -3.40
C THR A 456 3.81 -1.53 -4.03
N VAL A 457 2.93 -2.27 -4.66
CA VAL A 457 1.72 -1.74 -5.30
C VAL A 457 0.78 -1.00 -4.33
N ASP A 458 0.91 -1.21 -3.02
CA ASP A 458 0.10 -0.54 -2.00
C ASP A 458 0.17 0.99 -2.09
N TYR A 459 1.28 1.52 -2.61
CA TYR A 459 1.47 2.95 -2.81
C TYR A 459 0.88 3.50 -4.12
N GLN A 460 0.25 2.65 -4.93
CA GLN A 460 -0.55 3.10 -6.08
C GLN A 460 -1.99 3.42 -5.68
N TYR A 461 -2.54 2.70 -4.70
CA TYR A 461 -3.90 2.94 -4.22
C TYR A 461 -4.11 4.37 -3.72
N PRO A 462 -5.29 4.96 -3.94
CA PRO A 462 -6.46 4.41 -4.64
C PRO A 462 -6.43 4.60 -6.17
N LYS A 463 -5.31 5.04 -6.75
CA LYS A 463 -5.19 5.39 -8.16
C LYS A 463 -5.03 4.13 -9.02
N THR A 464 -5.88 3.97 -10.03
CA THR A 464 -5.76 2.92 -11.03
C THR A 464 -4.56 3.12 -11.95
N PHE A 465 -4.04 2.04 -12.54
CA PHE A 465 -2.97 2.08 -13.53
C PHE A 465 -3.22 1.05 -14.64
N ASN A 466 -2.65 1.31 -15.81
CA ASN A 466 -2.80 0.49 -17.03
C ASN A 466 -1.49 -0.17 -17.48
N TYR A 467 -0.44 -0.09 -16.69
CA TYR A 467 0.86 -0.67 -17.00
C TYR A 467 1.31 -1.59 -15.86
N TYR A 468 1.22 -2.90 -16.09
CA TYR A 468 1.37 -3.90 -15.02
C TYR A 468 2.74 -3.87 -14.32
N ASN A 469 3.82 -3.50 -15.02
CA ASN A 469 5.13 -3.34 -14.40
C ASN A 469 5.17 -2.29 -13.28
N THR A 470 4.14 -1.42 -13.19
CA THR A 470 3.99 -0.49 -12.07
C THR A 470 3.80 -1.22 -10.73
N CYS A 471 3.32 -2.46 -10.72
CA CYS A 471 3.22 -3.26 -9.50
C CYS A 471 4.50 -4.03 -9.14
N SER A 472 5.54 -3.94 -9.97
CA SER A 472 6.80 -4.63 -9.72
C SER A 472 7.43 -4.16 -8.41
N MET A 473 7.63 -5.08 -7.48
CA MET A 473 8.20 -4.80 -6.18
C MET A 473 9.67 -4.37 -6.31
N MET A 474 10.05 -3.32 -5.57
CA MET A 474 11.45 -2.93 -5.40
C MET A 474 11.91 -3.28 -3.98
N LEU A 475 13.07 -3.88 -3.86
CA LEU A 475 13.64 -4.28 -2.58
C LEU A 475 15.16 -4.19 -2.58
N SER A 476 15.75 -4.03 -1.40
CA SER A 476 17.19 -4.17 -1.26
C SER A 476 17.54 -5.38 -0.40
N ILE A 477 18.62 -6.07 -0.77
CA ILE A 477 19.17 -7.19 -0.01
C ILE A 477 20.55 -6.80 0.47
N THR A 478 20.73 -6.73 1.79
CA THR A 478 22.03 -6.46 2.40
C THR A 478 22.63 -7.76 2.92
N ILE A 479 23.76 -8.15 2.37
CA ILE A 479 24.51 -9.37 2.77
C ILE A 479 26.00 -9.13 2.65
N ALA A 480 26.79 -9.67 3.56
CA ALA A 480 28.24 -9.46 3.64
C ALA A 480 28.67 -7.99 3.60
N GLY A 481 27.83 -7.07 4.11
CA GLY A 481 28.09 -5.63 4.10
C GLY A 481 27.89 -4.96 2.74
N GLN A 482 27.33 -5.64 1.75
CA GLN A 482 26.94 -5.07 0.46
C GLN A 482 25.44 -4.97 0.33
N ARG A 483 24.95 -3.85 -0.20
CA ARG A 483 23.53 -3.61 -0.52
C ARG A 483 23.28 -3.78 -2.01
N ILE A 484 22.39 -4.71 -2.33
CA ILE A 484 21.97 -5.06 -3.68
C ILE A 484 20.53 -4.57 -3.86
N MET A 485 20.30 -3.65 -4.79
CA MET A 485 18.97 -3.17 -5.13
C MET A 485 18.40 -3.98 -6.30
N ILE A 486 17.28 -4.60 -6.05
CA ILE A 486 16.47 -5.29 -7.07
C ILE A 486 15.27 -4.39 -7.37
N THR A 487 15.12 -4.01 -8.62
CA THR A 487 14.06 -3.13 -9.08
C THR A 487 12.97 -3.88 -9.86
N GLY A 488 13.17 -5.17 -10.13
CA GLY A 488 12.29 -5.93 -11.02
C GLY A 488 12.11 -5.20 -12.35
N ASP A 489 10.88 -5.07 -12.78
CA ASP A 489 10.49 -4.31 -13.98
C ASP A 489 9.83 -2.97 -13.66
N ALA A 490 10.14 -2.42 -12.48
CA ALA A 490 9.50 -1.23 -11.95
C ALA A 490 9.40 -0.09 -12.97
N SER A 491 8.23 0.50 -13.07
CA SER A 491 7.94 1.61 -13.97
C SER A 491 8.49 2.93 -13.45
N ASN A 492 8.51 3.96 -14.32
CA ASN A 492 8.86 5.31 -13.92
C ASN A 492 7.97 5.85 -12.76
N GLU A 493 6.71 5.42 -12.69
CA GLU A 493 5.80 5.80 -11.60
C GLU A 493 6.22 5.13 -10.28
N ALA A 494 6.55 3.84 -10.28
CA ALA A 494 7.07 3.12 -9.12
C ALA A 494 8.38 3.74 -8.62
N PHE A 495 9.30 4.07 -9.52
CA PHE A 495 10.52 4.82 -9.17
C PHE A 495 10.21 6.16 -8.53
N GLY A 496 9.22 6.91 -9.05
CA GLY A 496 8.81 8.20 -8.47
C GLY A 496 8.37 8.08 -7.01
N LYS A 497 7.63 7.03 -6.67
CA LYS A 497 7.23 6.75 -5.28
C LYS A 497 8.42 6.40 -4.40
N ALA A 498 9.29 5.50 -4.85
CA ALA A 498 10.51 5.11 -4.11
C ALA A 498 11.44 6.31 -3.88
N VAL A 499 11.66 7.14 -4.91
CA VAL A 499 12.48 8.37 -4.83
C VAL A 499 11.89 9.37 -3.84
N ALA A 500 10.59 9.64 -3.92
CA ALA A 500 9.92 10.59 -3.05
C ALA A 500 9.97 10.17 -1.56
N MET A 501 9.87 8.87 -1.29
CA MET A 501 9.90 8.33 0.07
C MET A 501 11.31 8.21 0.64
N PHE A 502 12.25 7.66 -0.13
CA PHE A 502 13.54 7.24 0.41
C PHE A 502 14.71 8.12 0.00
N GLY A 503 14.62 8.86 -1.11
CA GLY A 503 15.70 9.78 -1.55
C GLY A 503 17.08 9.12 -1.52
N SER A 504 18.04 9.74 -0.80
CA SER A 504 19.42 9.24 -0.69
C SER A 504 19.56 7.91 0.07
N ALA A 505 18.53 7.45 0.79
CA ALA A 505 18.53 6.13 1.43
C ALA A 505 18.42 4.98 0.41
N LEU A 506 18.14 5.28 -0.87
CA LEU A 506 18.20 4.30 -1.96
C LEU A 506 19.63 3.89 -2.33
N LYS A 507 20.67 4.55 -1.80
CA LYS A 507 22.07 4.24 -2.12
C LYS A 507 22.36 2.74 -1.99
N SER A 508 22.98 2.16 -3.03
CA SER A 508 23.23 0.71 -3.13
C SER A 508 24.56 0.45 -3.85
N ASP A 509 25.24 -0.64 -3.50
CA ASP A 509 26.53 -1.00 -4.12
C ASP A 509 26.33 -1.65 -5.49
N ILE A 510 25.29 -2.46 -5.61
CA ILE A 510 24.93 -3.22 -6.79
C ILE A 510 23.46 -2.91 -7.12
N VAL A 511 23.16 -2.63 -8.39
CA VAL A 511 21.78 -2.34 -8.84
C VAL A 511 21.44 -3.20 -10.06
N GLN A 512 20.30 -3.85 -10.01
CA GLN A 512 19.68 -4.48 -11.17
C GLN A 512 18.94 -3.40 -11.97
N VAL A 513 19.20 -3.32 -13.28
CA VAL A 513 18.51 -2.41 -14.20
C VAL A 513 17.07 -2.87 -14.43
N ALA A 514 16.12 -1.97 -14.20
CA ALA A 514 14.70 -2.26 -14.32
C ALA A 514 14.31 -2.67 -15.74
N HIS A 515 13.36 -3.61 -15.83
CA HIS A 515 12.70 -4.03 -17.05
C HIS A 515 13.70 -4.37 -18.18
N HIS A 516 14.73 -5.14 -17.85
CA HIS A 516 15.79 -5.56 -18.78
C HIS A 516 16.46 -4.37 -19.53
N GLY A 517 16.34 -3.15 -18.97
CA GLY A 517 16.74 -1.88 -19.62
C GLY A 517 15.65 -1.27 -20.50
N GLY A 518 14.47 -1.87 -20.58
CA GLY A 518 13.33 -1.37 -21.35
C GLY A 518 12.72 -0.08 -20.83
N THR A 519 11.81 0.50 -21.59
CA THR A 519 11.24 1.84 -21.33
C THR A 519 10.16 1.90 -20.27
N SER A 520 9.76 0.78 -19.68
CA SER A 520 8.85 0.71 -18.52
C SER A 520 7.59 1.61 -18.61
N GLY A 521 6.89 1.55 -19.75
CA GLY A 521 5.59 2.23 -19.96
C GLY A 521 5.66 3.73 -20.23
N VAL A 522 6.85 4.32 -20.38
CA VAL A 522 7.01 5.74 -20.74
C VAL A 522 7.93 5.93 -21.92
N SER A 523 7.81 7.07 -22.62
CA SER A 523 8.78 7.39 -23.66
C SER A 523 10.18 7.51 -23.06
N ALA A 524 11.20 7.07 -23.80
CA ALA A 524 12.59 7.14 -23.36
C ALA A 524 13.07 8.55 -22.97
N THR A 525 12.33 9.60 -23.36
CA THR A 525 12.61 11.00 -23.08
C THR A 525 11.96 11.52 -21.79
N THR A 526 11.02 10.79 -21.19
CA THR A 526 10.21 11.25 -20.06
C THR A 526 10.43 10.46 -18.76
N ALA A 527 11.32 9.46 -18.77
CA ALA A 527 11.61 8.62 -17.59
C ALA A 527 12.50 9.35 -16.55
N GLN A 528 12.05 10.51 -16.07
CA GLN A 528 12.81 11.36 -15.14
C GLN A 528 13.00 10.68 -13.78
N ASN A 529 11.97 10.04 -13.25
CA ASN A 529 12.04 9.37 -11.94
C ASN A 529 13.03 8.19 -11.94
N MET A 530 13.11 7.44 -13.05
CA MET A 530 14.10 6.38 -13.20
C MET A 530 15.52 6.96 -13.20
N SER A 531 15.75 8.06 -13.94
CA SER A 531 17.04 8.76 -13.97
C SER A 531 17.44 9.25 -12.59
N GLU A 532 16.52 9.86 -11.86
CA GLU A 532 16.73 10.33 -10.49
C GLU A 532 17.00 9.15 -9.53
N GLY A 533 16.18 8.08 -9.63
CA GLY A 533 16.34 6.88 -8.83
C GLY A 533 17.74 6.26 -9.00
N TYR A 534 18.21 6.08 -10.22
CA TYR A 534 19.54 5.56 -10.49
C TYR A 534 20.66 6.50 -9.97
N THR A 535 20.46 7.80 -10.07
CA THR A 535 21.39 8.78 -9.53
C THR A 535 21.50 8.68 -7.99
N LEU A 536 20.38 8.51 -7.32
CA LEU A 536 20.32 8.35 -5.85
C LEU A 536 20.87 6.99 -5.40
N MET A 537 20.61 5.93 -6.15
CA MET A 537 21.20 4.60 -5.89
C MET A 537 22.71 4.61 -6.04
N SER A 538 23.25 5.38 -6.99
CA SER A 538 24.70 5.61 -7.20
C SER A 538 25.56 4.33 -7.08
N PRO A 539 25.25 3.25 -7.84
CA PRO A 539 25.92 1.96 -7.70
C PRO A 539 27.36 1.98 -8.22
N SER A 540 28.16 1.03 -7.77
CA SER A 540 29.46 0.72 -8.38
C SER A 540 29.37 -0.42 -9.40
N ILE A 541 28.36 -1.27 -9.28
CA ILE A 541 28.15 -2.42 -10.15
C ILE A 541 26.70 -2.41 -10.64
N VAL A 542 26.51 -2.59 -11.94
CA VAL A 542 25.21 -2.64 -12.59
C VAL A 542 25.00 -4.03 -13.15
N LEU A 543 23.90 -4.67 -12.78
CA LEU A 543 23.45 -5.95 -13.33
C LEU A 543 22.40 -5.68 -14.39
N TRP A 544 22.70 -6.06 -15.63
CA TRP A 544 21.80 -5.84 -16.76
C TRP A 544 21.25 -7.17 -17.27
N PRO A 545 19.99 -7.51 -16.91
CA PRO A 545 19.38 -8.78 -17.34
C PRO A 545 18.89 -8.69 -18.77
N ALA A 546 19.81 -8.63 -19.73
CA ALA A 546 19.51 -8.53 -21.17
C ALA A 546 20.54 -9.28 -22.03
N ALA A 547 20.17 -9.69 -23.27
CA ALA A 547 21.11 -10.09 -24.32
C ALA A 547 21.92 -8.90 -24.83
N ASP A 548 22.97 -9.19 -25.57
CA ASP A 548 23.81 -8.15 -26.14
C ASP A 548 23.00 -7.16 -26.99
N GLU A 549 22.14 -7.65 -27.86
CA GLU A 549 21.31 -6.80 -28.72
C GLU A 549 20.31 -5.97 -27.89
N GLY A 550 19.75 -6.54 -26.82
CA GLY A 550 18.89 -5.85 -25.88
C GLY A 550 19.63 -4.76 -25.12
N TYR A 551 20.84 -5.06 -24.65
CA TYR A 551 21.73 -4.09 -24.02
C TYR A 551 22.13 -2.98 -24.98
N GLU A 552 22.60 -3.31 -26.20
CA GLU A 552 22.99 -2.33 -27.20
C GLU A 552 21.86 -1.36 -27.57
N SER A 553 20.64 -1.83 -27.57
CA SER A 553 19.44 -1.03 -27.82
C SER A 553 19.06 -0.18 -26.61
N SER A 554 18.83 -0.82 -25.45
CA SER A 554 18.29 -0.18 -24.25
C SER A 554 19.25 0.75 -23.55
N SER A 555 20.57 0.49 -23.59
CA SER A 555 21.61 1.38 -23.05
C SER A 555 21.61 2.78 -23.65
N LYS A 556 21.02 2.95 -24.83
CA LYS A 556 20.91 4.24 -25.54
C LYS A 556 19.73 5.10 -25.06
N SER A 557 18.80 4.55 -24.27
CA SER A 557 17.70 5.34 -23.70
C SER A 557 18.22 6.44 -22.76
N ALA A 558 17.46 7.53 -22.63
CA ALA A 558 17.91 8.71 -21.89
C ALA A 558 18.20 8.38 -20.42
N PHE A 559 17.35 7.63 -19.76
CA PHE A 559 17.50 7.27 -18.34
C PHE A 559 18.64 6.27 -18.09
N ASN A 560 18.85 5.31 -18.99
CA ASN A 560 19.97 4.38 -18.90
C ASN A 560 21.31 5.06 -19.18
N LYS A 561 21.36 6.06 -20.07
CA LYS A 561 22.55 6.90 -20.23
C LYS A 561 22.93 7.66 -18.96
N VAL A 562 21.93 8.14 -18.19
CA VAL A 562 22.18 8.77 -16.89
C VAL A 562 22.84 7.77 -15.95
N LEU A 563 22.29 6.54 -15.83
CA LEU A 563 22.90 5.49 -15.03
C LEU A 563 24.35 5.23 -15.47
N LEU A 564 24.57 4.94 -16.76
CA LEU A 564 25.88 4.56 -17.28
C LEU A 564 26.92 5.70 -17.21
N ALA A 565 26.49 6.96 -17.09
CA ALA A 565 27.36 8.11 -16.93
C ALA A 565 27.75 8.42 -15.48
N LEU A 566 27.20 7.69 -14.49
CA LEU A 566 27.53 7.92 -13.08
C LEU A 566 29.02 7.63 -12.82
N PRO A 567 29.74 8.54 -12.15
CA PRO A 567 31.17 8.37 -11.89
C PRO A 567 31.47 7.22 -10.92
N THR A 568 30.47 6.69 -10.26
CA THR A 568 30.57 5.55 -9.34
C THR A 568 30.64 4.20 -10.04
N ILE A 569 30.17 4.11 -11.30
CA ILE A 569 30.14 2.85 -12.06
C ILE A 569 31.55 2.38 -12.37
N LYS A 570 31.85 1.17 -11.94
CA LYS A 570 33.11 0.45 -12.23
C LYS A 570 32.90 -0.73 -13.15
N GLU A 571 31.70 -1.30 -13.13
CA GLU A 571 31.37 -2.48 -13.92
C GLU A 571 29.90 -2.51 -14.31
N VAL A 572 29.65 -2.91 -15.56
CA VAL A 572 28.34 -3.27 -16.06
C VAL A 572 28.39 -4.74 -16.47
N VAL A 573 27.60 -5.56 -15.82
CA VAL A 573 27.48 -6.99 -16.09
C VAL A 573 26.24 -7.22 -16.90
N VAL A 574 26.41 -7.60 -18.16
CA VAL A 574 25.31 -8.01 -19.06
C VAL A 574 25.17 -9.52 -19.00
N ALA A 575 23.94 -10.02 -18.83
CA ALA A 575 23.72 -11.44 -18.55
C ALA A 575 24.10 -12.36 -19.72
N HIS A 576 23.79 -11.94 -20.95
CA HIS A 576 23.94 -12.82 -22.12
C HIS A 576 23.23 -14.18 -21.95
N ASP A 577 23.83 -15.24 -22.43
CA ASP A 577 23.41 -16.64 -22.28
C ASP A 577 24.22 -17.41 -21.23
N ARG A 578 24.95 -16.71 -20.36
CA ARG A 578 25.87 -17.28 -19.35
C ARG A 578 25.61 -16.69 -17.97
N ASP A 579 25.96 -17.48 -16.95
CA ASP A 579 25.87 -17.04 -15.58
C ASP A 579 27.00 -16.11 -15.21
N PHE A 580 26.68 -15.08 -14.43
CA PHE A 580 27.67 -14.32 -13.67
C PHE A 580 27.57 -14.73 -12.19
N ALA A 581 28.63 -15.27 -11.63
CA ALA A 581 28.65 -15.76 -10.25
C ALA A 581 29.88 -15.22 -9.51
N VAL A 582 29.63 -14.53 -8.39
CA VAL A 582 30.67 -13.89 -7.59
C VAL A 582 30.45 -14.11 -6.09
N THR A 583 31.55 -14.25 -5.35
CA THR A 583 31.52 -14.24 -3.88
C THR A 583 31.28 -12.83 -3.38
N LEU A 584 30.47 -12.68 -2.33
CA LEU A 584 30.22 -11.42 -1.66
C LEU A 584 31.11 -11.24 -0.41
N PRO A 585 31.57 -10.02 -0.10
CA PRO A 585 31.35 -8.80 -0.85
C PRO A 585 32.16 -8.77 -2.15
N TYR A 586 31.51 -8.45 -3.27
CA TYR A 586 32.16 -8.30 -4.56
C TYR A 586 32.65 -6.88 -4.78
N LYS A 587 33.94 -6.71 -5.06
CA LYS A 587 34.58 -5.38 -5.28
C LYS A 587 35.37 -5.40 -6.58
N LYS A 588 35.25 -4.34 -7.35
CA LYS A 588 36.05 -4.00 -8.54
C LYS A 588 36.93 -2.79 -8.28
#